data_307a86d3138d2aadca31ef66dd92fc99
#
_entry.id   307a86d3138d2aadca31ef66dd92fc99
#
_cell.length_a   1.000
_cell.length_b   1.000
_cell.length_c   1.000
_cell.angle_alpha   90.00
_cell.angle_beta   90.00
_cell.angle_gamma   90.00
#
_symmetry.space_group_name_H-M   'P 1'
#
loop_
_entity.id
_entity.type
_entity.pdbx_description
1 polymer ?
#
loop_
_entity_poly.entity_id
_entity_poly.type
_entity_poly.pdbx_seq_one_letter_code
_entity_poly.pdbx_strand_id
1 'polypeptide(L)'
;KILDVSELFQLQLIVTGSHLSKKFGETVNEVERDGFKINSKIDINLVSDTPIGISKSTSIGLSGFADEFELLNPDMILVLGDRFEILSAVIAAMYARIPIAHIHGGELTEGAIDDAIRHSITKFSHLHFVGNEVYRKRVIQLGEKPERVFNVGGLGVDAINDINLIPKNKLEKDLNIKFLKKNLLITFHPVTLEDKSSLKQISELLDALSNLQNTSLIFTMPNADGDSQVIFEKIEDYVSSNKNAYVFISLGQVRYLSCLAQVDAIVGNSSSGLHEAPSFRKATINIGDRQKGRIQSKSVINCKPLSQDIQKAIKDSYSQEFKERLLNVQNPYGDGGAAKRIVETISNVDLSSLIHKEFYDLK
;
A
#
# COMPACT_ATOMS: atom_id res chain seq x y z
N LYS A 1 -9.18 -9.84 11.44
CA LYS A 1 -9.49 -10.04 12.89
C LYS A 1 -10.97 -9.81 13.18
N ILE A 2 -11.56 -8.62 12.89
CA ILE A 2 -12.99 -8.38 13.20
C ILE A 2 -13.90 -9.42 12.53
N LEU A 3 -13.71 -9.70 11.24
CA LEU A 3 -14.47 -10.74 10.52
C LEU A 3 -14.24 -12.15 11.09
N ASP A 4 -12.99 -12.45 11.45
CA ASP A 4 -12.56 -13.78 11.93
C ASP A 4 -13.18 -14.16 13.30
N VAL A 5 -13.42 -13.16 14.15
CA VAL A 5 -14.03 -13.37 15.48
C VAL A 5 -15.55 -13.12 15.51
N SER A 6 -16.13 -12.75 14.38
CA SER A 6 -17.56 -12.45 14.28
C SER A 6 -18.38 -13.74 14.12
N GLU A 7 -19.48 -13.85 14.86
CA GLU A 7 -20.43 -14.94 14.69
C GLU A 7 -21.30 -14.81 13.42
N LEU A 8 -21.29 -13.64 12.77
CA LEU A 8 -22.06 -13.35 11.56
C LEU A 8 -21.34 -13.77 10.28
N PHE A 9 -20.02 -13.99 10.34
CA PHE A 9 -19.20 -14.24 9.16
C PHE A 9 -18.33 -15.48 9.31
N GLN A 10 -18.16 -16.19 8.21
CA GLN A 10 -17.13 -17.22 8.05
C GLN A 10 -16.03 -16.66 7.17
N LEU A 11 -14.90 -16.26 7.78
CA LEU A 11 -13.76 -15.76 7.02
C LEU A 11 -13.12 -16.89 6.21
N GLN A 12 -13.01 -16.70 4.90
CA GLN A 12 -12.22 -17.53 3.99
C GLN A 12 -11.09 -16.69 3.43
N LEU A 13 -9.84 -17.05 3.76
CA LEU A 13 -8.66 -16.30 3.38
C LEU A 13 -7.90 -17.00 2.25
N ILE A 14 -7.77 -16.31 1.13
CA ILE A 14 -6.95 -16.73 -0.02
C ILE A 14 -5.70 -15.87 -0.07
N VAL A 15 -4.53 -16.48 -0.18
CA VAL A 15 -3.23 -15.80 -0.29
C VAL A 15 -2.63 -16.06 -1.67
N THR A 16 -2.10 -15.02 -2.31
CA THR A 16 -1.55 -15.10 -3.67
C THR A 16 -0.41 -14.11 -3.91
N GLY A 17 0.17 -14.16 -5.08
CA GLY A 17 1.12 -13.18 -5.60
C GLY A 17 2.43 -13.11 -4.81
N SER A 18 2.87 -11.90 -4.54
CA SER A 18 4.13 -11.62 -3.83
C SER A 18 4.18 -12.23 -2.43
N HIS A 19 3.02 -12.46 -1.78
CA HIS A 19 2.96 -13.10 -0.46
C HIS A 19 3.49 -14.53 -0.44
N LEU A 20 3.44 -15.25 -1.57
CA LEU A 20 3.93 -16.62 -1.71
C LEU A 20 5.36 -16.70 -2.25
N SER A 21 5.94 -15.59 -2.67
CA SER A 21 7.25 -15.55 -3.32
C SER A 21 8.37 -15.31 -2.33
N LYS A 22 9.40 -16.18 -2.36
CA LYS A 22 10.65 -16.00 -1.60
C LYS A 22 11.37 -14.69 -1.93
N LYS A 23 11.35 -14.32 -3.21
CA LYS A 23 11.94 -13.06 -3.69
C LYS A 23 11.35 -11.83 -2.98
N PHE A 24 10.08 -11.89 -2.59
CA PHE A 24 9.36 -10.80 -1.92
C PHE A 24 9.10 -11.06 -0.42
N GLY A 25 9.87 -11.98 0.18
CA GLY A 25 9.92 -12.19 1.63
C GLY A 25 8.89 -13.17 2.20
N GLU A 26 8.16 -13.92 1.35
CA GLU A 26 7.17 -14.93 1.78
C GLU A 26 6.30 -14.46 2.94
N THR A 27 5.70 -13.27 2.80
CA THR A 27 4.89 -12.64 3.86
C THR A 27 3.64 -13.44 4.25
N VAL A 28 3.33 -14.52 3.54
CA VAL A 28 2.36 -15.54 3.97
C VAL A 28 2.70 -16.09 5.37
N ASN A 29 3.97 -16.20 5.71
CA ASN A 29 4.41 -16.62 7.04
C ASN A 29 4.03 -15.62 8.15
N GLU A 30 3.86 -14.35 7.82
CA GLU A 30 3.35 -13.34 8.76
C GLU A 30 1.86 -13.53 9.02
N VAL A 31 1.09 -13.82 7.97
CA VAL A 31 -0.34 -14.11 8.06
C VAL A 31 -0.58 -15.33 8.98
N GLU A 32 0.20 -16.41 8.81
CA GLU A 32 0.12 -17.61 9.65
C GLU A 32 0.54 -17.33 11.11
N ARG A 33 1.61 -16.55 11.31
CA ARG A 33 2.06 -16.12 12.66
C ARG A 33 1.04 -15.25 13.38
N ASP A 34 0.27 -14.46 12.65
CA ASP A 34 -0.83 -13.65 13.20
C ASP A 34 -2.06 -14.49 13.59
N GLY A 35 -2.01 -15.80 13.35
CA GLY A 35 -3.00 -16.79 13.76
C GLY A 35 -4.16 -16.98 12.78
N PHE A 36 -4.08 -16.43 11.56
CA PHE A 36 -5.12 -16.62 10.56
C PHE A 36 -5.02 -18.00 9.89
N LYS A 37 -6.19 -18.64 9.73
CA LYS A 37 -6.34 -19.83 8.91
C LYS A 37 -6.38 -19.42 7.43
N ILE A 38 -5.40 -19.89 6.64
CA ILE A 38 -5.40 -19.73 5.19
C ILE A 38 -6.20 -20.88 4.59
N ASN A 39 -7.25 -20.53 3.81
CA ASN A 39 -8.10 -21.52 3.16
C ASN A 39 -7.51 -22.00 1.84
N SER A 40 -6.85 -21.08 1.10
CA SER A 40 -6.17 -21.42 -0.15
C SER A 40 -4.94 -20.55 -0.41
N LYS A 41 -3.99 -21.11 -1.14
CA LYS A 41 -2.78 -20.45 -1.64
C LYS A 41 -2.73 -20.60 -3.16
N ILE A 42 -2.91 -19.48 -3.87
CA ILE A 42 -2.86 -19.48 -5.35
C ILE A 42 -1.49 -18.97 -5.78
N ASP A 43 -0.61 -19.89 -6.20
CA ASP A 43 0.67 -19.51 -6.79
C ASP A 43 0.48 -19.09 -8.26
N ILE A 44 0.72 -17.83 -8.52
CA ILE A 44 0.59 -17.21 -9.84
C ILE A 44 1.90 -17.25 -10.64
N ASN A 45 2.88 -18.02 -10.18
CA ASN A 45 4.19 -18.17 -10.81
C ASN A 45 4.87 -16.81 -11.09
N LEU A 46 4.94 -15.96 -10.06
CA LEU A 46 5.50 -14.60 -10.15
C LEU A 46 7.05 -14.65 -10.20
N VAL A 47 7.58 -15.09 -11.35
CA VAL A 47 9.04 -15.24 -11.57
C VAL A 47 9.66 -14.05 -12.30
N SER A 48 8.85 -13.22 -12.95
CA SER A 48 9.30 -12.10 -13.80
C SER A 48 8.39 -10.89 -13.64
N ASP A 49 9.02 -9.71 -13.60
CA ASP A 49 8.38 -8.39 -13.56
C ASP A 49 8.24 -7.74 -14.95
N THR A 50 8.51 -8.51 -16.02
CA THR A 50 8.29 -8.04 -17.40
C THR A 50 6.78 -7.98 -17.72
N PRO A 51 6.36 -7.14 -18.69
CA PRO A 51 4.95 -7.07 -19.11
C PRO A 51 4.36 -8.43 -19.51
N ILE A 52 5.16 -9.28 -20.16
CA ILE A 52 4.77 -10.65 -20.52
C ILE A 52 4.65 -11.52 -19.26
N GLY A 53 5.59 -11.40 -18.32
CA GLY A 53 5.56 -12.14 -17.06
C GLY A 53 4.33 -11.80 -16.24
N ILE A 54 4.06 -10.51 -16.02
CA ILE A 54 2.89 -10.02 -15.30
C ILE A 54 1.59 -10.47 -15.97
N SER A 55 1.50 -10.37 -17.30
CA SER A 55 0.31 -10.83 -18.06
C SER A 55 0.06 -12.34 -17.88
N LYS A 56 1.11 -13.16 -17.89
CA LYS A 56 1.00 -14.60 -17.64
C LYS A 56 0.59 -14.89 -16.21
N SER A 57 1.20 -14.22 -15.22
CA SER A 57 0.83 -14.37 -13.81
C SER A 57 -0.63 -13.98 -13.56
N THR A 58 -1.12 -12.89 -14.20
CA THR A 58 -2.52 -12.48 -14.15
C THR A 58 -3.45 -13.60 -14.68
N SER A 59 -3.08 -14.22 -15.80
CA SER A 59 -3.86 -15.31 -16.41
C SER A 59 -3.90 -16.57 -15.51
N ILE A 60 -2.78 -16.95 -14.89
CA ILE A 60 -2.72 -18.06 -13.92
C ILE A 60 -3.58 -17.72 -12.70
N GLY A 61 -3.49 -16.50 -12.19
CA GLY A 61 -4.31 -16.02 -11.08
C GLY A 61 -5.81 -16.11 -11.38
N LEU A 62 -6.22 -15.66 -12.58
CA LEU A 62 -7.62 -15.74 -13.00
C LEU A 62 -8.14 -17.18 -12.99
N SER A 63 -7.37 -18.14 -13.52
CA SER A 63 -7.73 -19.56 -13.50
C SER A 63 -7.80 -20.10 -12.07
N GLY A 64 -6.77 -19.80 -11.25
CA GLY A 64 -6.74 -20.27 -9.86
C GLY A 64 -7.88 -19.73 -9.01
N PHE A 65 -8.24 -18.44 -9.17
CA PHE A 65 -9.39 -17.88 -8.46
C PHE A 65 -10.71 -18.48 -8.95
N ALA A 66 -10.85 -18.82 -10.22
CA ALA A 66 -12.06 -19.47 -10.73
C ALA A 66 -12.27 -20.84 -10.06
N ASP A 67 -11.21 -21.65 -9.96
CA ASP A 67 -11.23 -22.96 -9.31
C ASP A 67 -11.55 -22.83 -7.80
N GLU A 68 -10.92 -21.87 -7.11
CA GLU A 68 -11.12 -21.68 -5.67
C GLU A 68 -12.50 -21.12 -5.33
N PHE A 69 -13.07 -20.26 -6.17
CA PHE A 69 -14.42 -19.76 -5.94
C PHE A 69 -15.49 -20.82 -6.15
N GLU A 70 -15.30 -21.76 -7.06
CA GLU A 70 -16.17 -22.93 -7.19
C GLU A 70 -16.08 -23.83 -5.94
N LEU A 71 -14.86 -24.04 -5.40
CA LEU A 71 -14.64 -24.85 -4.22
C LEU A 71 -15.15 -24.23 -2.92
N LEU A 72 -14.83 -22.93 -2.71
CA LEU A 72 -15.11 -22.21 -1.47
C LEU A 72 -16.53 -21.63 -1.41
N ASN A 73 -17.15 -21.42 -2.57
CA ASN A 73 -18.48 -20.86 -2.74
C ASN A 73 -18.76 -19.66 -1.84
N PRO A 74 -17.99 -18.57 -1.91
CA PRO A 74 -18.16 -17.43 -1.04
C PRO A 74 -19.41 -16.61 -1.40
N ASP A 75 -20.10 -16.08 -0.40
CA ASP A 75 -21.24 -15.17 -0.61
C ASP A 75 -20.81 -13.78 -1.09
N MET A 76 -19.57 -13.39 -0.79
CA MET A 76 -18.95 -12.11 -1.19
C MET A 76 -17.44 -12.22 -1.14
N ILE A 77 -16.76 -11.49 -2.02
CA ILE A 77 -15.33 -11.24 -1.86
C ILE A 77 -15.08 -9.81 -1.38
N LEU A 78 -14.11 -9.66 -0.47
CA LEU A 78 -13.61 -8.38 0.01
C LEU A 78 -12.18 -8.21 -0.50
N VAL A 79 -11.96 -7.19 -1.33
CA VAL A 79 -10.67 -6.91 -1.97
C VAL A 79 -10.16 -5.52 -1.60
N LEU A 80 -8.83 -5.41 -1.53
CA LEU A 80 -8.17 -4.14 -1.20
C LEU A 80 -7.21 -3.74 -2.31
N GLY A 81 -7.30 -2.48 -2.73
CA GLY A 81 -6.30 -1.86 -3.59
C GLY A 81 -6.51 -2.13 -5.08
N ASP A 82 -5.40 -2.28 -5.78
CA ASP A 82 -5.29 -1.99 -7.21
C ASP A 82 -4.24 -2.85 -7.93
N ARG A 83 -3.83 -3.96 -7.32
CA ARG A 83 -2.82 -4.84 -7.90
C ARG A 83 -3.42 -5.77 -8.96
N PHE A 84 -2.59 -6.22 -9.90
CA PHE A 84 -3.02 -7.15 -10.97
C PHE A 84 -3.50 -8.50 -10.42
N GLU A 85 -2.99 -8.94 -9.27
CA GLU A 85 -3.48 -10.13 -8.56
C GLU A 85 -4.94 -9.95 -8.14
N ILE A 86 -5.28 -8.76 -7.63
CA ILE A 86 -6.65 -8.41 -7.22
C ILE A 86 -7.57 -8.31 -8.44
N LEU A 87 -7.08 -7.77 -9.56
CA LEU A 87 -7.84 -7.74 -10.81
C LEU A 87 -8.22 -9.17 -11.27
N SER A 88 -7.30 -10.14 -11.14
CA SER A 88 -7.57 -11.55 -11.45
C SER A 88 -8.72 -12.10 -10.61
N ALA A 89 -8.69 -11.87 -9.29
CA ALA A 89 -9.75 -12.29 -8.38
C ALA A 89 -11.10 -11.66 -8.73
N VAL A 90 -11.10 -10.37 -9.01
CA VAL A 90 -12.32 -9.60 -9.32
C VAL A 90 -12.96 -10.06 -10.64
N ILE A 91 -12.16 -10.36 -11.67
CA ILE A 91 -12.67 -10.89 -12.94
C ILE A 91 -13.30 -12.27 -12.73
N ALA A 92 -12.63 -13.17 -11.99
CA ALA A 92 -13.16 -14.48 -11.65
C ALA A 92 -14.50 -14.37 -10.89
N ALA A 93 -14.56 -13.51 -9.86
CA ALA A 93 -15.77 -13.28 -9.07
C ALA A 93 -16.93 -12.73 -9.90
N MET A 94 -16.65 -11.83 -10.86
CA MET A 94 -17.66 -11.30 -11.78
C MET A 94 -18.31 -12.43 -12.60
N TYR A 95 -17.52 -13.33 -13.17
CA TYR A 95 -18.05 -14.47 -13.94
C TYR A 95 -18.80 -15.46 -13.05
N ALA A 96 -18.33 -15.68 -11.83
CA ALA A 96 -19.00 -16.53 -10.84
C ALA A 96 -20.25 -15.88 -10.22
N ARG A 97 -20.55 -14.61 -10.54
CA ARG A 97 -21.66 -13.81 -9.97
C ARG A 97 -21.55 -13.64 -8.46
N ILE A 98 -20.34 -13.54 -7.95
CA ILE A 98 -20.08 -13.30 -6.52
C ILE A 98 -20.02 -11.78 -6.29
N PRO A 99 -20.79 -11.21 -5.34
CA PRO A 99 -20.69 -9.82 -4.95
C PRO A 99 -19.26 -9.43 -4.56
N ILE A 100 -18.86 -8.23 -4.94
CA ILE A 100 -17.51 -7.72 -4.70
C ILE A 100 -17.58 -6.45 -3.89
N ALA A 101 -16.85 -6.40 -2.77
CA ALA A 101 -16.64 -5.22 -1.96
C ALA A 101 -15.19 -4.73 -2.13
N HIS A 102 -15.01 -3.49 -2.58
CA HIS A 102 -13.71 -2.89 -2.89
C HIS A 102 -13.33 -1.84 -1.88
N ILE A 103 -12.16 -2.00 -1.27
CA ILE A 103 -11.56 -1.06 -0.33
C ILE A 103 -10.49 -0.24 -1.06
N HIS A 104 -10.40 1.05 -0.77
CA HIS A 104 -9.47 2.01 -1.37
C HIS A 104 -9.72 2.31 -2.86
N GLY A 105 -10.99 2.21 -3.31
CA GLY A 105 -11.41 2.74 -4.60
C GLY A 105 -11.36 4.27 -4.66
N GLY A 106 -11.29 4.83 -5.88
CA GLY A 106 -11.36 6.28 -6.12
C GLY A 106 -10.09 7.06 -5.87
N GLU A 107 -9.01 6.45 -5.40
CA GLU A 107 -7.69 7.07 -5.33
C GLU A 107 -7.11 7.28 -6.73
N LEU A 108 -6.16 8.20 -6.87
CA LEU A 108 -5.37 8.38 -8.10
C LEU A 108 -3.93 7.96 -7.88
N THR A 109 -3.33 7.42 -8.93
CA THR A 109 -1.91 7.10 -8.99
C THR A 109 -1.44 7.32 -10.43
N GLU A 110 -1.50 8.57 -10.89
CA GLU A 110 -1.35 8.96 -12.30
C GLU A 110 -0.06 8.42 -12.95
N GLY A 111 0.98 8.13 -12.18
CA GLY A 111 2.25 7.58 -12.66
C GLY A 111 2.32 6.05 -12.72
N ALA A 112 1.22 5.31 -12.50
CA ALA A 112 1.24 3.86 -12.40
C ALA A 112 0.07 3.20 -13.17
N ILE A 113 0.32 1.99 -13.67
CA ILE A 113 -0.70 1.11 -14.26
C ILE A 113 -1.83 0.80 -13.26
N ASP A 114 -1.49 0.77 -11.98
CA ASP A 114 -2.41 0.53 -10.85
C ASP A 114 -3.63 1.46 -10.88
N ASP A 115 -3.50 2.67 -11.42
CA ASP A 115 -4.62 3.62 -11.52
C ASP A 115 -5.75 3.07 -12.40
N ALA A 116 -5.42 2.56 -13.58
CA ALA A 116 -6.39 1.94 -14.48
C ALA A 116 -6.98 0.66 -13.88
N ILE A 117 -6.16 -0.16 -13.21
CA ILE A 117 -6.59 -1.38 -12.53
C ILE A 117 -7.58 -1.03 -11.42
N ARG A 118 -7.27 -0.04 -10.57
CA ARG A 118 -8.15 0.40 -9.47
C ARG A 118 -9.52 0.83 -9.97
N HIS A 119 -9.58 1.64 -11.00
CA HIS A 119 -10.84 2.10 -11.57
C HIS A 119 -11.63 0.97 -12.23
N SER A 120 -10.94 0.01 -12.86
CA SER A 120 -11.58 -1.21 -13.39
C SER A 120 -12.17 -2.05 -12.25
N ILE A 121 -11.41 -2.31 -11.17
CA ILE A 121 -11.90 -3.03 -9.99
C ILE A 121 -13.12 -2.31 -9.39
N THR A 122 -13.10 -0.98 -9.29
CA THR A 122 -14.25 -0.19 -8.86
C THR A 122 -15.47 -0.49 -9.73
N LYS A 123 -15.31 -0.52 -11.07
CA LYS A 123 -16.44 -0.82 -11.97
C LYS A 123 -16.98 -2.24 -11.86
N PHE A 124 -16.15 -3.21 -11.52
CA PHE A 124 -16.61 -4.58 -11.25
C PHE A 124 -17.29 -4.72 -9.88
N SER A 125 -16.99 -3.84 -8.92
CA SER A 125 -17.41 -3.98 -7.52
C SER A 125 -18.82 -3.45 -7.28
N HIS A 126 -19.47 -3.95 -6.23
CA HIS A 126 -20.86 -3.67 -5.85
C HIS A 126 -20.95 -2.78 -4.62
N LEU A 127 -19.98 -2.88 -3.70
CA LEU A 127 -19.81 -2.00 -2.54
C LEU A 127 -18.44 -1.35 -2.60
N HIS A 128 -18.36 -0.09 -2.19
CA HIS A 128 -17.14 0.69 -2.29
C HIS A 128 -16.83 1.36 -0.95
N PHE A 129 -15.67 1.03 -0.39
CA PHE A 129 -15.16 1.58 0.86
C PHE A 129 -13.97 2.48 0.58
N VAL A 130 -14.18 3.78 0.70
CA VAL A 130 -13.20 4.80 0.31
C VAL A 130 -12.60 5.52 1.50
N GLY A 131 -11.38 6.03 1.35
CA GLY A 131 -10.62 6.65 2.41
C GLY A 131 -11.04 8.08 2.78
N ASN A 132 -11.79 8.78 1.92
CA ASN A 132 -12.24 10.15 2.16
C ASN A 132 -13.35 10.58 1.19
N GLU A 133 -13.91 11.77 1.41
CA GLU A 133 -15.04 12.28 0.62
C GLU A 133 -14.68 12.63 -0.83
N VAL A 134 -13.44 13.00 -1.12
CA VAL A 134 -13.01 13.28 -2.50
C VAL A 134 -13.02 11.98 -3.32
N TYR A 135 -12.54 10.88 -2.73
CA TYR A 135 -12.57 9.57 -3.36
C TYR A 135 -14.00 9.03 -3.49
N ARG A 136 -14.87 9.32 -2.51
CA ARG A 136 -16.28 9.00 -2.60
C ARG A 136 -16.93 9.65 -3.82
N LYS A 137 -16.74 10.95 -4.00
CA LYS A 137 -17.26 11.68 -5.16
C LYS A 137 -16.74 11.12 -6.48
N ARG A 138 -15.47 10.74 -6.55
CA ARG A 138 -14.88 10.15 -7.76
C ARG A 138 -15.46 8.78 -8.09
N VAL A 139 -15.69 7.92 -7.10
CA VAL A 139 -16.35 6.63 -7.32
C VAL A 139 -17.78 6.82 -7.81
N ILE A 140 -18.53 7.77 -7.26
CA ILE A 140 -19.87 8.14 -7.74
C ILE A 140 -19.78 8.66 -9.19
N GLN A 141 -18.78 9.48 -9.52
CA GLN A 141 -18.55 9.99 -10.88
C GLN A 141 -18.29 8.85 -11.89
N LEU A 142 -17.75 7.72 -11.45
CA LEU A 142 -17.60 6.51 -12.29
C LEU A 142 -18.92 5.78 -12.51
N GLY A 143 -20.06 6.31 -12.08
CA GLY A 143 -21.39 5.73 -12.24
C GLY A 143 -21.80 4.76 -11.14
N GLU A 144 -21.19 4.86 -9.97
CA GLU A 144 -21.58 4.07 -8.80
C GLU A 144 -22.64 4.81 -7.97
N LYS A 145 -23.67 4.08 -7.51
CA LYS A 145 -24.76 4.68 -6.70
C LYS A 145 -24.22 5.22 -5.38
N PRO A 146 -24.57 6.45 -4.96
CA PRO A 146 -24.08 7.08 -3.72
C PRO A 146 -24.30 6.25 -2.46
N GLU A 147 -25.41 5.48 -2.38
CA GLU A 147 -25.76 4.60 -1.27
C GLU A 147 -24.91 3.32 -1.19
N ARG A 148 -24.11 3.03 -2.22
CA ARG A 148 -23.16 1.92 -2.25
C ARG A 148 -21.70 2.38 -2.07
N VAL A 149 -21.48 3.68 -1.85
CA VAL A 149 -20.14 4.26 -1.67
C VAL A 149 -20.01 4.87 -0.28
N PHE A 150 -19.19 4.25 0.56
CA PHE A 150 -19.05 4.57 1.98
C PHE A 150 -17.68 5.18 2.25
N ASN A 151 -17.66 6.40 2.80
CA ASN A 151 -16.43 7.01 3.30
C ASN A 151 -16.13 6.41 4.69
N VAL A 152 -15.21 5.47 4.73
CA VAL A 152 -14.84 4.74 5.96
C VAL A 152 -13.53 5.21 6.58
N GLY A 153 -12.75 6.05 5.87
CA GLY A 153 -11.38 6.39 6.26
C GLY A 153 -10.37 5.35 5.77
N GLY A 154 -9.12 5.54 6.14
CA GLY A 154 -8.00 4.69 5.73
C GLY A 154 -7.73 3.54 6.71
N LEU A 155 -7.65 2.31 6.22
CA LEU A 155 -7.29 1.13 7.04
C LEU A 155 -5.88 1.22 7.66
N GLY A 156 -4.95 1.92 7.00
CA GLY A 156 -3.61 2.15 7.55
C GLY A 156 -3.64 2.89 8.89
N VAL A 157 -4.65 3.75 9.10
CA VAL A 157 -4.82 4.48 10.37
C VAL A 157 -5.32 3.55 11.48
N ASP A 158 -6.21 2.60 11.18
CA ASP A 158 -6.65 1.58 12.16
C ASP A 158 -5.46 0.77 12.65
N ALA A 159 -4.62 0.33 11.71
CA ALA A 159 -3.43 -0.42 12.04
C ALA A 159 -2.48 0.32 13.01
N ILE A 160 -2.38 1.64 12.88
CA ILE A 160 -1.57 2.47 13.78
C ILE A 160 -2.17 2.51 15.19
N ASN A 161 -3.49 2.61 15.29
CA ASN A 161 -4.19 2.72 16.57
C ASN A 161 -4.20 1.41 17.36
N ASP A 162 -4.26 0.28 16.65
CA ASP A 162 -4.40 -1.05 17.27
C ASP A 162 -3.06 -1.74 17.58
N ILE A 163 -1.93 -1.19 17.10
CA ILE A 163 -0.64 -1.86 17.16
C ILE A 163 0.16 -1.46 18.42
N ASN A 164 0.72 -2.45 19.09
CA ASN A 164 1.71 -2.23 20.13
C ASN A 164 3.08 -2.01 19.51
N LEU A 165 3.51 -0.75 19.44
CA LEU A 165 4.81 -0.38 18.88
C LEU A 165 5.97 -0.97 19.69
N ILE A 166 6.98 -1.45 19.00
CA ILE A 166 8.20 -1.97 19.60
C ILE A 166 9.03 -0.79 20.12
N PRO A 167 9.46 -0.79 21.42
CA PRO A 167 10.35 0.23 21.94
C PRO A 167 11.67 0.31 21.18
N LYS A 168 12.24 1.53 21.06
CA LYS A 168 13.43 1.82 20.26
C LYS A 168 14.59 0.84 20.50
N ASN A 169 14.96 0.61 21.75
CA ASN A 169 16.08 -0.27 22.12
C ASN A 169 15.85 -1.74 21.76
N LYS A 170 14.59 -2.20 21.79
CA LYS A 170 14.22 -3.55 21.36
C LYS A 170 14.22 -3.64 19.84
N LEU A 171 13.70 -2.61 19.17
CA LEU A 171 13.66 -2.52 17.69
C LEU A 171 15.08 -2.52 17.10
N GLU A 172 16.02 -1.76 17.70
CA GLU A 172 17.44 -1.76 17.31
C GLU A 172 18.06 -3.16 17.37
N LYS A 173 17.76 -3.91 18.43
CA LYS A 173 18.26 -5.28 18.60
C LYS A 173 17.59 -6.25 17.62
N ASP A 174 16.29 -6.15 17.45
CA ASP A 174 15.50 -7.04 16.63
C ASP A 174 15.86 -6.92 15.14
N LEU A 175 16.15 -5.70 14.68
CA LEU A 175 16.53 -5.40 13.31
C LEU A 175 18.04 -5.33 13.08
N ASN A 176 18.84 -5.43 14.15
CA ASN A 176 20.28 -5.21 14.09
C ASN A 176 20.66 -3.87 13.44
N ILE A 177 19.95 -2.79 13.82
CA ILE A 177 20.17 -1.43 13.34
C ILE A 177 20.57 -0.51 14.49
N LYS A 178 21.04 0.69 14.16
CA LYS A 178 21.31 1.75 15.13
C LYS A 178 20.66 3.05 14.68
N PHE A 179 19.76 3.59 15.48
CA PHE A 179 19.25 4.95 15.27
C PHE A 179 20.31 5.98 15.67
N LEU A 180 20.53 6.92 14.79
CA LEU A 180 21.50 8.01 14.95
C LEU A 180 20.78 9.32 15.33
N LYS A 181 21.52 10.45 15.17
CA LYS A 181 20.94 11.78 15.40
C LYS A 181 19.81 12.11 14.41
N LYS A 182 19.94 11.62 13.16
CA LYS A 182 18.93 11.70 12.10
C LYS A 182 18.60 10.30 11.60
N ASN A 183 17.36 10.07 11.24
CA ASN A 183 16.90 8.75 10.84
C ASN A 183 15.87 8.88 9.72
N LEU A 184 16.07 8.18 8.64
CA LEU A 184 15.20 8.19 7.48
C LEU A 184 14.73 6.77 7.16
N LEU A 185 13.43 6.62 6.89
CA LEU A 185 12.84 5.39 6.35
C LEU A 185 12.63 5.60 4.85
N ILE A 186 13.23 4.76 4.03
CA ILE A 186 13.31 4.96 2.59
C ILE A 186 12.59 3.82 1.87
N THR A 187 11.63 4.17 1.00
CA THR A 187 10.94 3.21 0.13
C THR A 187 10.73 3.84 -1.24
N PHE A 188 11.35 3.27 -2.26
CA PHE A 188 11.25 3.78 -3.62
C PHE A 188 10.76 2.68 -4.56
N HIS A 189 9.63 2.94 -5.23
CA HIS A 189 9.00 2.03 -6.19
C HIS A 189 9.27 2.51 -7.63
N PRO A 190 9.29 1.59 -8.61
CA PRO A 190 9.31 1.97 -10.02
C PRO A 190 8.13 2.89 -10.37
N VAL A 191 8.34 3.77 -11.35
CA VAL A 191 7.28 4.55 -11.99
C VAL A 191 6.93 3.85 -13.30
N THR A 192 5.90 3.01 -13.28
CA THR A 192 5.63 2.00 -14.31
C THR A 192 5.22 2.57 -15.67
N LEU A 193 4.84 3.84 -15.74
CA LEU A 193 4.48 4.54 -16.99
C LEU A 193 5.63 5.35 -17.59
N GLU A 194 6.81 5.40 -16.94
CA GLU A 194 7.98 6.10 -17.44
C GLU A 194 9.04 5.11 -17.94
N ASP A 195 9.29 5.08 -19.24
CA ASP A 195 10.29 4.20 -19.83
C ASP A 195 11.70 4.45 -19.26
N LYS A 196 12.31 3.40 -18.66
CA LYS A 196 13.70 3.37 -18.17
C LYS A 196 14.08 4.48 -17.19
N SER A 197 13.14 5.15 -16.55
CA SER A 197 13.41 6.21 -15.59
C SER A 197 13.87 5.69 -14.22
N SER A 198 13.49 4.45 -13.86
CA SER A 198 13.72 3.84 -12.55
C SER A 198 15.19 3.83 -12.14
N LEU A 199 16.11 3.43 -13.05
CA LEU A 199 17.55 3.43 -12.79
C LEU A 199 18.09 4.84 -12.50
N LYS A 200 17.68 5.84 -13.27
CA LYS A 200 18.11 7.22 -13.09
C LYS A 200 17.57 7.78 -11.77
N GLN A 201 16.29 7.59 -11.51
CA GLN A 201 15.65 8.14 -10.31
C GLN A 201 16.19 7.53 -9.02
N ILE A 202 16.42 6.20 -8.98
CA ILE A 202 17.05 5.58 -7.82
C ILE A 202 18.49 6.05 -7.62
N SER A 203 19.26 6.24 -8.69
CA SER A 203 20.64 6.76 -8.61
C SER A 203 20.68 8.18 -8.05
N GLU A 204 19.78 9.06 -8.47
CA GLU A 204 19.64 10.43 -7.94
C GLU A 204 19.27 10.42 -6.44
N LEU A 205 18.37 9.52 -6.03
CA LEU A 205 18.03 9.35 -4.61
C LEU A 205 19.26 8.90 -3.80
N LEU A 206 19.95 7.86 -4.24
CA LEU A 206 21.13 7.34 -3.52
C LEU A 206 22.26 8.36 -3.45
N ASP A 207 22.48 9.15 -4.51
CA ASP A 207 23.42 10.28 -4.50
C ASP A 207 23.02 11.34 -3.46
N ALA A 208 21.75 11.70 -3.41
CA ALA A 208 21.24 12.64 -2.41
C ALA A 208 21.49 12.16 -0.97
N LEU A 209 21.33 10.88 -0.70
CA LEU A 209 21.52 10.27 0.61
C LEU A 209 22.99 10.13 1.00
N SER A 210 23.90 9.97 0.03
CA SER A 210 25.34 9.78 0.26
C SER A 210 26.00 10.98 0.92
N ASN A 211 25.42 12.16 0.80
CA ASN A 211 25.90 13.40 1.40
C ASN A 211 25.43 13.63 2.86
N LEU A 212 24.58 12.74 3.40
CA LEU A 212 24.01 12.90 4.73
C LEU A 212 24.95 12.36 5.82
N GLN A 213 25.29 13.23 6.78
CA GLN A 213 26.13 12.85 7.92
C GLN A 213 25.29 12.55 9.17
N ASN A 214 25.78 11.63 10.01
CA ASN A 214 25.13 11.21 11.26
C ASN A 214 23.67 10.82 11.05
N THR A 215 23.38 10.17 9.91
CA THR A 215 22.03 9.75 9.53
C THR A 215 21.96 8.23 9.38
N SER A 216 20.99 7.62 9.99
CA SER A 216 20.64 6.23 9.77
C SER A 216 19.65 6.14 8.62
N LEU A 217 19.92 5.27 7.66
CA LEU A 217 19.13 5.07 6.45
C LEU A 217 18.56 3.65 6.48
N ILE A 218 17.23 3.55 6.62
CA ILE A 218 16.53 2.27 6.70
C ILE A 218 15.73 2.09 5.41
N PHE A 219 16.17 1.19 4.55
CA PHE A 219 15.50 0.89 3.30
C PHE A 219 14.54 -0.26 3.45
N THR A 220 13.36 -0.11 2.85
CA THR A 220 12.46 -1.23 2.53
C THR A 220 12.39 -1.39 1.02
N MET A 221 12.40 -2.63 0.55
CA MET A 221 12.41 -2.94 -0.87
C MET A 221 11.05 -2.62 -1.53
N PRO A 222 11.04 -2.29 -2.83
CA PRO A 222 9.80 -2.06 -3.57
C PRO A 222 8.97 -3.34 -3.73
N ASN A 223 7.73 -3.18 -4.14
CA ASN A 223 6.86 -4.29 -4.55
C ASN A 223 7.37 -4.94 -5.86
N ALA A 224 6.72 -6.06 -6.24
CA ALA A 224 6.95 -6.78 -7.49
C ALA A 224 6.37 -6.06 -8.71
N ASP A 225 6.78 -4.81 -8.94
CA ASP A 225 6.38 -4.02 -10.10
C ASP A 225 7.44 -4.14 -11.21
N GLY A 226 7.09 -3.78 -12.44
CA GLY A 226 8.08 -3.71 -13.51
C GLY A 226 9.28 -2.85 -13.13
N ASP A 227 10.49 -3.25 -13.53
CA ASP A 227 11.78 -2.59 -13.19
C ASP A 227 12.19 -2.64 -11.69
N SER A 228 11.49 -3.38 -10.83
CA SER A 228 11.85 -3.48 -9.41
C SER A 228 13.25 -4.08 -9.18
N GLN A 229 13.68 -4.98 -10.05
CA GLN A 229 14.98 -5.66 -9.95
C GLN A 229 16.16 -4.68 -9.98
N VAL A 230 16.11 -3.68 -10.86
CA VAL A 230 17.16 -2.65 -10.98
C VAL A 230 17.26 -1.82 -9.68
N ILE A 231 16.12 -1.54 -9.06
CA ILE A 231 16.09 -0.79 -7.79
C ILE A 231 16.68 -1.64 -6.66
N PHE A 232 16.33 -2.96 -6.60
CA PHE A 232 16.90 -3.90 -5.63
C PHE A 232 18.43 -3.90 -5.68
N GLU A 233 19.01 -4.14 -6.86
CA GLU A 233 20.47 -4.22 -7.05
C GLU A 233 21.15 -2.92 -6.61
N LYS A 234 20.61 -1.77 -6.97
CA LYS A 234 21.17 -0.47 -6.60
C LYS A 234 21.13 -0.19 -5.10
N ILE A 235 20.06 -0.58 -4.43
CA ILE A 235 19.95 -0.42 -2.98
C ILE A 235 20.91 -1.36 -2.26
N GLU A 236 21.04 -2.62 -2.68
CA GLU A 236 21.97 -3.59 -2.09
C GLU A 236 23.43 -3.13 -2.22
N ASP A 237 23.83 -2.69 -3.42
CA ASP A 237 25.17 -2.13 -3.68
C ASP A 237 25.45 -0.92 -2.76
N TYR A 238 24.48 -0.03 -2.63
CA TYR A 238 24.61 1.15 -1.78
C TYR A 238 24.77 0.78 -0.30
N VAL A 239 23.92 -0.11 0.20
CA VAL A 239 23.93 -0.54 1.60
C VAL A 239 25.24 -1.27 1.94
N SER A 240 25.74 -2.10 1.03
CA SER A 240 27.01 -2.82 1.25
C SER A 240 28.20 -1.89 1.49
N SER A 241 28.15 -0.68 0.94
CA SER A 241 29.21 0.34 1.03
C SER A 241 29.00 1.38 2.15
N ASN A 242 27.83 1.34 2.84
CA ASN A 242 27.45 2.37 3.81
C ASN A 242 27.08 1.78 5.17
N LYS A 243 27.93 1.96 6.17
CA LYS A 243 27.77 1.38 7.53
C LYS A 243 26.49 1.81 8.28
N ASN A 244 25.90 2.94 7.90
CA ASN A 244 24.68 3.48 8.54
C ASN A 244 23.43 3.24 7.68
N ALA A 245 23.53 2.42 6.65
CA ALA A 245 22.44 2.02 5.80
C ALA A 245 22.06 0.55 6.06
N TYR A 246 20.77 0.29 6.12
CA TYR A 246 20.20 -1.03 6.38
C TYR A 246 19.12 -1.29 5.35
N VAL A 247 18.97 -2.54 4.92
CA VAL A 247 17.95 -2.93 3.95
C VAL A 247 17.16 -4.12 4.43
N PHE A 248 15.85 -4.08 4.17
CA PHE A 248 14.91 -5.14 4.51
C PHE A 248 13.99 -5.38 3.30
N ILE A 249 13.80 -6.62 2.94
CA ILE A 249 12.83 -7.00 1.92
C ILE A 249 11.43 -6.62 2.39
N SER A 250 11.07 -6.99 3.62
CA SER A 250 9.87 -6.57 4.33
C SER A 250 10.19 -6.43 5.82
N LEU A 251 9.66 -5.40 6.45
CA LEU A 251 9.70 -5.25 7.90
C LEU A 251 8.48 -5.90 8.59
N GLY A 252 7.47 -6.26 7.81
CA GLY A 252 6.15 -6.52 8.36
C GLY A 252 5.52 -5.30 9.02
N GLN A 253 4.24 -5.34 9.32
CA GLN A 253 3.49 -4.19 9.79
C GLN A 253 4.00 -3.61 11.11
N VAL A 254 4.22 -4.47 12.12
CA VAL A 254 4.62 -4.04 13.48
C VAL A 254 5.97 -3.31 13.47
N ARG A 255 6.97 -3.91 12.83
CA ARG A 255 8.32 -3.34 12.74
C ARG A 255 8.35 -2.09 11.88
N TYR A 256 7.62 -2.09 10.76
CA TYR A 256 7.52 -0.93 9.87
C TYR A 256 6.95 0.29 10.61
N LEU A 257 5.80 0.15 11.26
CA LEU A 257 5.18 1.25 12.02
C LEU A 257 6.02 1.65 13.24
N SER A 258 6.73 0.68 13.86
CA SER A 258 7.68 0.98 14.94
C SER A 258 8.88 1.77 14.44
N CYS A 259 9.43 1.45 13.25
CA CYS A 259 10.46 2.26 12.60
C CYS A 259 9.92 3.66 12.26
N LEU A 260 8.73 3.74 11.68
CA LEU A 260 8.09 5.00 11.32
C LEU A 260 7.93 5.93 12.54
N ALA A 261 7.58 5.37 13.70
CA ALA A 261 7.50 6.14 14.94
C ALA A 261 8.86 6.72 15.40
N GLN A 262 9.98 6.06 15.06
CA GLN A 262 11.33 6.44 15.50
C GLN A 262 12.09 7.32 14.51
N VAL A 263 11.75 7.27 13.21
CA VAL A 263 12.43 8.08 12.19
C VAL A 263 11.96 9.54 12.19
N ASP A 264 12.73 10.42 11.57
CA ASP A 264 12.37 11.83 11.40
C ASP A 264 11.50 12.04 10.17
N ALA A 265 11.75 11.27 9.10
CA ALA A 265 11.04 11.40 7.84
C ALA A 265 10.99 10.08 7.07
N ILE A 266 9.97 9.96 6.21
CA ILE A 266 9.92 9.01 5.09
C ILE A 266 10.48 9.72 3.85
N VAL A 267 11.28 8.99 3.06
CA VAL A 267 11.84 9.48 1.79
C VAL A 267 11.54 8.47 0.69
N GLY A 268 10.98 8.92 -0.41
CA GLY A 268 10.69 8.09 -1.57
C GLY A 268 9.34 8.39 -2.19
N ASN A 269 8.71 7.37 -2.76
CA ASN A 269 7.44 7.50 -3.46
C ASN A 269 6.39 6.47 -3.01
N SER A 270 6.55 5.95 -1.80
CA SER A 270 5.59 5.03 -1.18
C SER A 270 4.32 5.75 -0.74
N SER A 271 3.16 5.08 -0.87
CA SER A 271 1.89 5.59 -0.35
C SER A 271 1.86 5.71 1.17
N SER A 272 2.71 4.97 1.88
CA SER A 272 2.85 5.05 3.34
C SER A 272 3.19 6.47 3.82
N GLY A 273 3.96 7.23 3.03
CA GLY A 273 4.23 8.65 3.30
C GLY A 273 2.98 9.52 3.33
N LEU A 274 1.90 9.11 2.65
CA LEU A 274 0.65 9.85 2.58
C LEU A 274 -0.40 9.31 3.57
N HIS A 275 -0.43 7.99 3.79
CA HIS A 275 -1.46 7.30 4.58
C HIS A 275 -1.08 7.19 6.05
N GLU A 276 0.15 6.72 6.36
CA GLU A 276 0.57 6.42 7.73
C GLU A 276 1.38 7.55 8.38
N ALA A 277 2.34 8.14 7.65
CA ALA A 277 3.25 9.14 8.20
C ALA A 277 2.57 10.35 8.86
N PRO A 278 1.44 10.89 8.35
CA PRO A 278 0.74 11.98 9.00
C PRO A 278 0.24 11.65 10.41
N SER A 279 -0.18 10.41 10.67
CA SER A 279 -0.63 9.97 12.01
C SER A 279 0.51 9.97 13.03
N PHE A 280 1.73 9.76 12.58
CA PHE A 280 2.94 9.87 13.41
C PHE A 280 3.54 11.28 13.43
N ARG A 281 2.92 12.24 12.74
CA ARG A 281 3.44 13.61 12.57
C ARG A 281 4.86 13.62 12.01
N LYS A 282 5.15 12.72 11.06
CA LYS A 282 6.45 12.62 10.40
C LYS A 282 6.43 13.34 9.07
N ALA A 283 7.58 13.92 8.70
CA ALA A 283 7.78 14.48 7.38
C ALA A 283 7.76 13.38 6.31
N THR A 284 7.25 13.71 5.13
CA THR A 284 7.35 12.87 3.95
C THR A 284 8.00 13.66 2.82
N ILE A 285 9.13 13.19 2.34
CA ILE A 285 9.76 13.69 1.12
C ILE A 285 9.26 12.80 -0.03
N ASN A 286 8.23 13.29 -0.74
CA ASN A 286 7.62 12.58 -1.85
C ASN A 286 8.33 12.90 -3.16
N ILE A 287 8.98 11.90 -3.75
CA ILE A 287 9.85 12.04 -4.92
C ILE A 287 9.10 11.66 -6.18
N GLY A 288 9.04 12.60 -7.14
CA GLY A 288 8.42 12.40 -8.44
C GLY A 288 6.90 12.31 -8.40
N ASP A 289 6.32 11.78 -9.47
CA ASP A 289 4.88 11.89 -9.75
C ASP A 289 4.07 10.63 -9.44
N ARG A 290 4.70 9.55 -8.89
CA ARG A 290 3.98 8.30 -8.60
C ARG A 290 2.76 8.49 -7.71
N GLN A 291 2.80 9.44 -6.76
CA GLN A 291 1.70 9.74 -5.84
C GLN A 291 0.85 10.95 -6.28
N LYS A 292 1.05 11.42 -7.51
CA LYS A 292 0.30 12.56 -8.06
C LYS A 292 -1.21 12.26 -8.10
N GLY A 293 -2.00 13.25 -7.77
CA GLY A 293 -3.46 13.13 -7.68
C GLY A 293 -3.99 12.61 -6.32
N ARG A 294 -3.14 12.03 -5.47
CA ARG A 294 -3.55 11.63 -4.11
C ARG A 294 -3.63 12.83 -3.16
N ILE A 295 -4.56 12.73 -2.22
CA ILE A 295 -4.66 13.73 -1.15
C ILE A 295 -3.43 13.65 -0.26
N GLN A 296 -2.88 14.82 0.05
CA GLN A 296 -1.68 14.95 0.86
C GLN A 296 -1.96 15.81 2.10
N SER A 297 -1.34 15.43 3.20
CA SER A 297 -1.31 16.25 4.39
C SER A 297 -0.23 17.35 4.29
N LYS A 298 -0.26 18.31 5.22
CA LYS A 298 0.77 19.36 5.32
C LYS A 298 2.17 18.83 5.72
N SER A 299 2.31 17.53 6.03
CA SER A 299 3.59 16.86 6.31
C SER A 299 4.37 16.49 5.06
N VAL A 300 3.79 16.63 3.86
CA VAL A 300 4.40 16.21 2.60
C VAL A 300 5.16 17.37 1.95
N ILE A 301 6.39 17.08 1.54
CA ILE A 301 7.21 17.93 0.68
C ILE A 301 7.41 17.18 -0.63
N ASN A 302 6.83 17.71 -1.72
CA ASN A 302 7.02 17.15 -3.05
C ASN A 302 8.33 17.69 -3.66
N CYS A 303 9.11 16.83 -4.29
CA CYS A 303 10.32 17.22 -5.01
C CYS A 303 10.48 16.41 -6.31
N LYS A 304 11.27 16.98 -7.24
CA LYS A 304 11.65 16.26 -8.45
C LYS A 304 12.63 15.12 -8.10
N PRO A 305 12.71 14.07 -8.94
CA PRO A 305 13.66 12.98 -8.76
C PRO A 305 15.09 13.38 -9.21
N LEU A 306 15.60 14.44 -8.62
CA LEU A 306 16.93 15.00 -8.83
C LEU A 306 17.63 15.14 -7.47
N SER A 307 18.89 14.74 -7.38
CA SER A 307 19.67 14.71 -6.13
C SER A 307 19.61 16.03 -5.36
N GLN A 308 19.76 17.16 -6.05
CA GLN A 308 19.71 18.49 -5.43
C GLN A 308 18.33 18.83 -4.85
N ASP A 309 17.26 18.48 -5.55
CA ASP A 309 15.89 18.74 -5.09
C ASP A 309 15.54 17.86 -3.88
N ILE A 310 15.99 16.60 -3.90
CA ILE A 310 15.83 15.65 -2.79
C ILE A 310 16.60 16.14 -1.55
N GLN A 311 17.86 16.55 -1.71
CA GLN A 311 18.68 17.09 -0.61
C GLN A 311 18.03 18.33 -0.01
N LYS A 312 17.52 19.24 -0.85
CA LYS A 312 16.79 20.43 -0.40
C LYS A 312 15.56 20.04 0.41
N ALA A 313 14.72 19.14 -0.11
CA ALA A 313 13.51 18.68 0.57
C ALA A 313 13.81 18.01 1.93
N ILE A 314 14.87 17.19 1.99
CA ILE A 314 15.35 16.60 3.25
C ILE A 314 15.79 17.71 4.22
N LYS A 315 16.57 18.69 3.76
CA LYS A 315 16.99 19.82 4.60
C LYS A 315 15.80 20.64 5.12
N ASP A 316 14.84 20.92 4.24
CA ASP A 316 13.64 21.70 4.59
C ASP A 316 12.78 21.01 5.64
N SER A 317 12.72 19.67 5.62
CA SER A 317 11.99 18.88 6.64
C SER A 317 12.55 19.00 8.06
N TYR A 318 13.81 19.41 8.21
CA TYR A 318 14.45 19.67 9.51
C TYR A 318 14.35 21.14 9.95
N SER A 319 13.79 22.05 9.14
CA SER A 319 13.63 23.45 9.50
C SER A 319 12.67 23.64 10.69
N GLN A 320 12.85 24.71 11.45
CA GLN A 320 12.00 25.00 12.60
C GLN A 320 10.53 25.22 12.17
N GLU A 321 10.33 25.96 11.08
CA GLU A 321 9.01 26.20 10.51
C GLU A 321 8.29 24.89 10.16
N PHE A 322 9.00 23.94 9.53
CA PHE A 322 8.40 22.67 9.14
C PHE A 322 8.07 21.79 10.37
N LYS A 323 8.93 21.78 11.39
CA LYS A 323 8.66 21.09 12.65
C LYS A 323 7.42 21.63 13.37
N GLU A 324 7.25 22.94 13.39
CA GLU A 324 6.04 23.58 13.94
C GLU A 324 4.78 23.21 13.13
N ARG A 325 4.90 23.13 11.80
CA ARG A 325 3.83 22.64 10.93
C ARG A 325 3.42 21.21 11.27
N LEU A 326 4.39 20.32 11.54
CA LEU A 326 4.12 18.92 11.89
C LEU A 326 3.31 18.76 13.17
N LEU A 327 3.41 19.67 14.15
CA LEU A 327 2.63 19.61 15.39
C LEU A 327 1.12 19.66 15.14
N ASN A 328 0.69 20.35 14.07
CA ASN A 328 -0.70 20.59 13.71
C ASN A 328 -1.16 19.76 12.50
N VAL A 329 -0.42 18.73 12.13
CA VAL A 329 -0.78 17.86 11.02
C VAL A 329 -1.97 16.99 11.39
N GLN A 330 -2.97 16.97 10.51
CA GLN A 330 -4.08 16.01 10.54
C GLN A 330 -3.91 15.02 9.40
N ASN A 331 -4.27 13.76 9.64
CA ASN A 331 -4.27 12.76 8.61
C ASN A 331 -5.54 12.89 7.75
N PRO A 332 -5.43 13.14 6.42
CA PRO A 332 -6.59 13.27 5.55
C PRO A 332 -7.38 11.97 5.36
N TYR A 333 -6.84 10.85 5.82
CA TYR A 333 -7.48 9.53 5.80
C TYR A 333 -8.21 9.22 7.12
N GLY A 334 -8.36 10.20 8.01
CA GLY A 334 -9.11 10.09 9.26
C GLY A 334 -8.26 9.70 10.47
N ASP A 335 -8.94 9.30 11.52
CA ASP A 335 -8.40 9.01 12.85
C ASP A 335 -8.61 7.54 13.28
N GLY A 336 -9.08 6.69 12.37
CA GLY A 336 -9.29 5.25 12.57
C GLY A 336 -10.76 4.82 12.58
N GLY A 337 -11.00 3.55 12.87
CA GLY A 337 -12.32 2.91 12.90
C GLY A 337 -12.85 2.48 11.52
N ALA A 338 -12.01 2.50 10.48
CA ALA A 338 -12.39 2.11 9.12
C ALA A 338 -12.82 0.64 9.05
N ALA A 339 -12.05 -0.26 9.63
CA ALA A 339 -12.36 -1.70 9.62
C ALA A 339 -13.71 -2.00 10.27
N LYS A 340 -14.01 -1.34 11.40
CA LYS A 340 -15.30 -1.49 12.08
C LYS A 340 -16.46 -1.01 11.21
N ARG A 341 -16.34 0.17 10.60
CA ARG A 341 -17.38 0.71 9.68
C ARG A 341 -17.60 -0.17 8.47
N ILE A 342 -16.54 -0.78 7.90
CA ILE A 342 -16.65 -1.74 6.79
C ILE A 342 -17.48 -2.96 7.23
N VAL A 343 -17.11 -3.58 8.35
CA VAL A 343 -17.80 -4.79 8.84
C VAL A 343 -19.26 -4.49 9.19
N GLU A 344 -19.53 -3.38 9.87
CA GLU A 344 -20.89 -2.94 10.19
C GLU A 344 -21.72 -2.71 8.91
N THR A 345 -21.15 -2.13 7.86
CA THR A 345 -21.82 -1.93 6.58
C THR A 345 -22.14 -3.26 5.93
N ILE A 346 -21.17 -4.18 5.84
CA ILE A 346 -21.36 -5.49 5.21
C ILE A 346 -22.42 -6.31 5.98
N SER A 347 -22.45 -6.22 7.32
CA SER A 347 -23.43 -6.92 8.15
C SER A 347 -24.90 -6.51 7.89
N ASN A 348 -25.10 -5.30 7.38
CA ASN A 348 -26.43 -4.73 7.16
C ASN A 348 -26.87 -4.74 5.69
N VAL A 349 -26.05 -5.26 4.78
CA VAL A 349 -26.36 -5.29 3.35
C VAL A 349 -27.09 -6.58 2.98
N ASP A 350 -28.17 -6.44 2.23
CA ASP A 350 -28.82 -7.58 1.57
C ASP A 350 -28.01 -8.01 0.34
N LEU A 351 -27.30 -9.13 0.45
CA LEU A 351 -26.45 -9.67 -0.60
C LEU A 351 -27.24 -10.05 -1.87
N SER A 352 -28.50 -10.46 -1.71
CA SER A 352 -29.34 -10.91 -2.84
C SER A 352 -29.61 -9.79 -3.84
N SER A 353 -29.65 -8.55 -3.36
CA SER A 353 -29.89 -7.35 -4.16
C SER A 353 -28.63 -6.74 -4.80
N LEU A 354 -27.42 -7.22 -4.41
CA LEU A 354 -26.16 -6.60 -4.83
C LEU A 354 -25.78 -6.89 -6.28
N ILE A 355 -26.05 -8.10 -6.77
CA ILE A 355 -25.62 -8.54 -8.12
C ILE A 355 -26.17 -7.64 -9.23
N HIS A 356 -27.35 -7.09 -9.03
CA HIS A 356 -27.93 -6.15 -9.98
C HIS A 356 -27.34 -4.75 -9.78
N LYS A 357 -26.45 -4.38 -10.68
CA LYS A 357 -25.76 -3.11 -10.67
C LYS A 357 -26.29 -2.19 -11.76
N GLU A 358 -26.81 -1.05 -11.35
CA GLU A 358 -27.28 0.01 -12.27
C GLU A 358 -26.21 1.10 -12.37
N PHE A 359 -26.10 1.69 -13.55
CA PHE A 359 -25.25 2.88 -13.73
C PHE A 359 -25.95 4.11 -13.14
N TYR A 360 -25.23 4.88 -12.34
CA TYR A 360 -25.71 6.13 -11.76
C TYR A 360 -25.26 7.32 -12.60
N ASP A 361 -26.23 8.00 -13.23
CA ASP A 361 -25.97 9.23 -13.99
C ASP A 361 -25.93 10.43 -13.05
N LEU A 362 -24.87 11.23 -13.14
CA LEU A 362 -24.79 12.52 -12.46
C LEU A 362 -25.78 13.50 -13.11
N LYS A 363 -26.57 14.16 -12.29
CA LYS A 363 -27.51 15.20 -12.72
C LYS A 363 -26.81 16.56 -12.80
#